data_0fa918e5946d5ac1d5babf3aa7bb7770
#
_entry.id   0fa918e5946d5ac1d5babf3aa7bb7770
#
_cell.length_a   1.000
_cell.length_b   1.000
_cell.length_c   1.000
_cell.angle_alpha   90.00
_cell.angle_beta   90.00
_cell.angle_gamma   90.00
#
_symmetry.space_group_name_H-M   'P 1'
#
loop_
_entity.id
_entity.type
_entity.pdbx_description
1 polymer ?
#
loop_
_entity_poly.entity_id
_entity_poly.type
_entity_poly.pdbx_seq_one_letter_code
_entity_poly.pdbx_strand_id
1 'polypeptide(L)'
;GRIVNELIDKYAAQNSERACAIMSLGQKRYLSALKYCRIVIGNSSSGIIEAPSFGKPIINIGDRQKGRICADSVINCGYTQQEIQRAMETALTEEFENKARNCRNPYEKENTAANIISVIKDYLLNDKIKLKKGFYDIK
;
A
#
# COMPACT_ATOMS: atom_id res chain seq x y z
N GLY A 1 1.81 -20.04 5.63
CA GLY A 1 0.55 -19.28 5.74
C GLY A 1 -0.40 -19.75 6.84
N ARG A 2 -0.57 -21.08 7.00
CA ARG A 2 -1.56 -21.62 7.95
C ARG A 2 -1.31 -21.21 9.40
N ILE A 3 -0.06 -21.33 9.87
CA ILE A 3 0.32 -20.94 11.24
C ILE A 3 0.03 -19.47 11.54
N VAL A 4 0.24 -18.58 10.57
CA VAL A 4 -0.01 -17.14 10.74
C VAL A 4 -1.51 -16.88 10.94
N ASN A 5 -2.37 -17.54 10.15
CA ASN A 5 -3.82 -17.40 10.28
C ASN A 5 -4.31 -17.92 11.64
N GLU A 6 -3.81 -19.09 12.06
CA GLU A 6 -4.14 -19.67 13.38
C GLU A 6 -3.75 -18.74 14.54
N LEU A 7 -2.59 -18.07 14.45
CA LEU A 7 -2.16 -17.08 15.44
C LEU A 7 -3.03 -15.82 15.46
N ILE A 8 -3.41 -15.33 14.28
CA ILE A 8 -4.30 -14.17 14.14
C ILE A 8 -5.67 -14.47 14.73
N ASP A 9 -6.25 -15.61 14.36
CA ASP A 9 -7.57 -16.02 14.84
C ASP A 9 -7.58 -16.21 16.37
N LYS A 10 -6.54 -16.86 16.91
CA LYS A 10 -6.36 -17.02 18.36
C LYS A 10 -6.24 -15.68 19.08
N TYR A 11 -5.41 -14.76 18.54
CA TYR A 11 -5.24 -13.44 19.15
C TYR A 11 -6.53 -12.63 19.12
N ALA A 12 -7.23 -12.62 17.98
CA ALA A 12 -8.51 -11.91 17.85
C ALA A 12 -9.59 -12.46 18.79
N ALA A 13 -9.66 -13.80 18.93
CA ALA A 13 -10.60 -14.43 19.88
C ALA A 13 -10.30 -14.06 21.34
N GLN A 14 -9.02 -14.01 21.72
CA GLN A 14 -8.60 -13.64 23.07
C GLN A 14 -8.72 -12.14 23.38
N ASN A 15 -8.84 -11.30 22.36
CA ASN A 15 -8.85 -9.84 22.48
C ASN A 15 -10.03 -9.21 21.72
N SER A 16 -11.20 -9.85 21.74
CA SER A 16 -12.37 -9.49 20.93
C SER A 16 -12.88 -8.06 21.13
N GLU A 17 -12.62 -7.45 22.30
CA GLU A 17 -12.97 -6.06 22.61
C GLU A 17 -12.14 -5.03 21.84
N ARG A 18 -10.95 -5.40 21.35
CA ARG A 18 -10.00 -4.48 20.72
C ARG A 18 -9.36 -5.00 19.43
N ALA A 19 -9.62 -6.25 19.08
CA ALA A 19 -9.06 -6.86 17.88
C ALA A 19 -10.10 -7.68 17.13
N CYS A 20 -10.07 -7.59 15.81
CA CYS A 20 -10.87 -8.46 14.94
C CYS A 20 -10.01 -8.98 13.78
N ALA A 21 -10.27 -10.22 13.36
CA ALA A 21 -9.69 -10.82 12.19
C ALA A 21 -10.74 -10.88 11.08
N ILE A 22 -10.40 -10.33 9.91
CA ILE A 22 -11.30 -10.27 8.76
C ILE A 22 -10.54 -10.81 7.56
N MET A 23 -11.02 -11.90 6.98
CA MET A 23 -10.37 -12.56 5.84
C MET A 23 -10.32 -11.64 4.61
N SER A 24 -11.37 -10.89 4.34
CA SER A 24 -11.42 -9.92 3.25
C SER A 24 -12.44 -8.83 3.55
N LEU A 25 -11.99 -7.59 3.52
CA LEU A 25 -12.85 -6.41 3.64
C LEU A 25 -13.55 -6.04 2.33
N GLY A 26 -13.05 -6.54 1.20
CA GLY A 26 -13.39 -6.00 -0.11
C GLY A 26 -12.91 -4.55 -0.28
N GLN A 27 -12.89 -4.04 -1.50
CA GLN A 27 -12.26 -2.75 -1.80
C GLN A 27 -12.84 -1.57 -0.99
N LYS A 28 -14.16 -1.41 -0.99
CA LYS A 28 -14.82 -0.25 -0.34
C LYS A 28 -14.54 -0.16 1.15
N ARG A 29 -14.68 -1.30 1.88
CA ARG A 29 -14.43 -1.33 3.32
C ARG A 29 -12.94 -1.19 3.63
N TYR A 30 -12.08 -1.79 2.79
CA TYR A 30 -10.64 -1.67 2.95
C TYR A 30 -10.17 -0.21 2.82
N LEU A 31 -10.59 0.51 1.78
CA LEU A 31 -10.27 1.93 1.62
C LEU A 31 -10.86 2.79 2.76
N SER A 32 -12.04 2.43 3.25
CA SER A 32 -12.60 3.08 4.45
C SER A 32 -11.74 2.82 5.69
N ALA A 33 -11.24 1.59 5.88
CA ALA A 33 -10.33 1.28 6.98
C ALA A 33 -9.02 2.09 6.86
N LEU A 34 -8.43 2.22 5.67
CA LEU A 34 -7.27 3.08 5.44
C LEU A 34 -7.55 4.55 5.81
N LYS A 35 -8.74 5.05 5.49
CA LYS A 35 -9.12 6.42 5.82
C LYS A 35 -9.16 6.68 7.33
N TYR A 36 -9.64 5.72 8.11
CA TYR A 36 -9.90 5.91 9.54
C TYR A 36 -8.85 5.28 10.46
N CYS A 37 -7.96 4.42 9.97
CA CYS A 37 -6.86 3.90 10.80
C CYS A 37 -5.87 5.02 11.15
N ARG A 38 -5.11 4.82 12.22
CA ARG A 38 -4.02 5.71 12.60
C ARG A 38 -2.74 5.37 11.86
N ILE A 39 -2.41 4.08 11.79
CA ILE A 39 -1.24 3.54 11.09
C ILE A 39 -1.62 2.31 10.28
N VAL A 40 -0.82 1.98 9.28
CA VAL A 40 -0.89 0.74 8.49
C VAL A 40 0.40 -0.04 8.73
N ILE A 41 0.28 -1.34 9.03
CA ILE A 41 1.45 -2.19 9.26
C ILE A 41 1.32 -3.50 8.50
N GLY A 42 2.40 -3.93 7.85
CA GLY A 42 2.46 -5.20 7.13
C GLY A 42 3.46 -5.19 5.97
N ASN A 43 3.32 -6.13 5.07
CA ASN A 43 4.19 -6.27 3.89
C ASN A 43 3.40 -6.29 2.57
N SER A 44 2.17 -5.81 2.58
CA SER A 44 1.32 -5.74 1.38
C SER A 44 1.74 -4.58 0.47
N SER A 45 1.64 -4.79 -0.84
CA SER A 45 1.83 -3.71 -1.82
C SER A 45 0.85 -2.56 -1.66
N SER A 46 -0.32 -2.81 -1.10
CA SER A 46 -1.31 -1.78 -0.80
C SER A 46 -0.78 -0.72 0.18
N GLY A 47 0.06 -1.12 1.16
CA GLY A 47 0.75 -0.17 2.04
C GLY A 47 1.66 0.80 1.30
N ILE A 48 2.19 0.41 0.13
CA ILE A 48 3.07 1.26 -0.69
C ILE A 48 2.29 2.06 -1.73
N ILE A 49 1.25 1.46 -2.31
CA ILE A 49 0.54 2.01 -3.48
C ILE A 49 -0.68 2.84 -3.07
N GLU A 50 -1.50 2.34 -2.14
CA GLU A 50 -2.80 2.93 -1.82
C GLU A 50 -2.78 3.75 -0.53
N ALA A 51 -2.15 3.24 0.54
CA ALA A 51 -2.19 3.87 1.85
C ALA A 51 -1.58 5.29 1.91
N PRO A 52 -0.52 5.64 1.13
CA PRO A 52 0.01 7.00 1.12
C PRO A 52 -1.02 8.07 0.71
N SER A 53 -1.96 7.75 -0.20
CA SER A 53 -3.04 8.69 -0.60
C SER A 53 -4.01 9.04 0.54
N PHE A 54 -3.97 8.29 1.64
CA PHE A 54 -4.76 8.57 2.85
C PHE A 54 -3.97 9.34 3.90
N GLY A 55 -2.72 9.72 3.62
CA GLY A 55 -1.88 10.48 4.54
C GLY A 55 -1.59 9.73 5.85
N LYS A 56 -1.46 8.41 5.79
CA LYS A 56 -1.23 7.57 6.96
C LYS A 56 0.23 7.12 7.07
N PRO A 57 0.79 7.06 8.29
CA PRO A 57 2.05 6.36 8.52
C PRO A 57 1.92 4.88 8.16
N ILE A 58 2.91 4.37 7.45
CA ILE A 58 2.96 2.97 6.99
C ILE A 58 4.25 2.34 7.49
N ILE A 59 4.14 1.16 8.10
CA ILE A 59 5.27 0.33 8.49
C ILE A 59 5.32 -0.87 7.56
N ASN A 60 6.30 -0.87 6.66
CA ASN A 60 6.56 -1.96 5.73
C ASN A 60 7.58 -2.93 6.33
N ILE A 61 7.11 -4.13 6.67
CA ILE A 61 7.94 -5.16 7.34
C ILE A 61 8.63 -6.02 6.29
N GLY A 62 9.95 -6.09 6.39
CA GLY A 62 10.80 -6.97 5.58
C GLY A 62 11.01 -6.47 4.16
N ASP A 63 11.45 -7.36 3.29
CA ASP A 63 11.99 -7.06 1.97
C ASP A 63 11.07 -7.38 0.79
N ARG A 64 9.86 -7.88 1.05
CA ARG A 64 8.90 -8.24 -0.02
C ARG A 64 8.64 -7.09 -1.00
N GLN A 65 8.70 -5.84 -0.53
CA GLN A 65 8.46 -4.65 -1.34
C GLN A 65 9.75 -3.94 -1.75
N LYS A 66 10.92 -4.58 -1.54
CA LYS A 66 12.23 -4.01 -1.88
C LYS A 66 12.31 -3.60 -3.36
N GLY A 67 12.87 -2.42 -3.61
CA GLY A 67 13.00 -1.86 -4.96
C GLY A 67 11.76 -1.10 -5.46
N ARG A 68 10.66 -1.06 -4.72
CA ARG A 68 9.54 -0.18 -5.04
C ARG A 68 9.82 1.25 -4.58
N ILE A 69 9.34 2.21 -5.35
CA ILE A 69 9.35 3.61 -4.93
C ILE A 69 8.38 3.74 -3.75
N CYS A 70 8.83 4.34 -2.66
CA CYS A 70 8.02 4.58 -1.47
C CYS A 70 7.75 6.07 -1.29
N ALA A 71 6.57 6.39 -0.78
CA ALA A 71 6.26 7.72 -0.29
C ALA A 71 6.98 7.99 1.04
N ASP A 72 7.11 9.25 1.42
CA ASP A 72 7.74 9.67 2.69
C ASP A 72 6.97 9.21 3.94
N SER A 73 5.74 8.73 3.79
CA SER A 73 4.93 8.13 4.84
C SER A 73 5.29 6.68 5.17
N VAL A 74 6.25 6.06 4.44
CA VAL A 74 6.62 4.66 4.59
C VAL A 74 7.90 4.51 5.40
N ILE A 75 7.82 3.76 6.51
CA ILE A 75 8.97 3.30 7.28
C ILE A 75 9.23 1.85 6.90
N ASN A 76 10.42 1.55 6.37
CA ASN A 76 10.85 0.18 6.14
C ASN A 76 11.56 -0.34 7.38
N CYS A 77 11.19 -1.53 7.87
CA CYS A 77 11.84 -2.19 8.99
C CYS A 77 12.08 -3.67 8.70
N GLY A 78 12.96 -4.28 9.47
CA GLY A 78 13.22 -5.73 9.41
C GLY A 78 12.11 -6.54 10.07
N TYR A 79 12.45 -7.81 10.43
CA TYR A 79 11.49 -8.78 10.96
C TYR A 79 11.54 -8.93 12.47
N THR A 80 12.50 -8.30 13.13
CA THR A 80 12.66 -8.45 14.60
C THR A 80 11.62 -7.62 15.33
N GLN A 81 11.22 -8.12 16.49
CA GLN A 81 10.29 -7.39 17.36
C GLN A 81 10.80 -5.97 17.69
N GLN A 82 12.10 -5.83 17.94
CA GLN A 82 12.70 -4.53 18.27
C GLN A 82 12.63 -3.54 17.10
N GLU A 83 12.89 -4.00 15.87
CA GLU A 83 12.79 -3.14 14.68
C GLU A 83 11.36 -2.69 14.42
N ILE A 84 10.41 -3.61 14.56
CA ILE A 84 8.97 -3.30 14.41
C ILE A 84 8.53 -2.32 15.50
N GLN A 85 8.94 -2.53 16.75
CA GLN A 85 8.59 -1.63 17.84
C GLN A 85 9.13 -0.22 17.61
N ARG A 86 10.40 -0.08 17.22
CA ARG A 86 11.01 1.24 16.90
C ARG A 86 10.28 1.92 15.74
N ALA A 87 9.91 1.17 14.71
CA ALA A 87 9.14 1.69 13.60
C ALA A 87 7.75 2.18 14.05
N MET A 88 7.08 1.46 14.97
CA MET A 88 5.82 1.89 15.56
C MET A 88 5.97 3.15 16.40
N GLU A 89 6.98 3.22 17.25
CA GLU A 89 7.29 4.41 18.05
C GLU A 89 7.48 5.63 17.16
N THR A 90 8.27 5.50 16.07
CA THR A 90 8.48 6.57 15.10
C THR A 90 7.18 6.95 14.37
N ALA A 91 6.41 5.97 13.90
CA ALA A 91 5.18 6.19 13.16
C ALA A 91 4.10 6.94 13.96
N LEU A 92 4.15 6.81 15.30
CA LEU A 92 3.18 7.42 16.21
C LEU A 92 3.61 8.80 16.72
N THR A 93 4.78 9.32 16.32
CA THR A 93 5.19 10.69 16.63
C THR A 93 4.37 11.70 15.84
N GLU A 94 4.09 12.85 16.44
CA GLU A 94 3.38 13.95 15.77
C GLU A 94 4.13 14.42 14.52
N GLU A 95 5.44 14.47 14.58
CA GLU A 95 6.30 14.83 13.45
C GLU A 95 6.08 13.90 12.26
N PHE A 96 6.11 12.58 12.49
CA PHE A 96 5.95 11.60 11.43
C PHE A 96 4.50 11.55 10.91
N GLU A 97 3.51 11.67 11.78
CA GLU A 97 2.10 11.78 11.38
C GLU A 97 1.87 13.01 10.48
N ASN A 98 2.48 14.16 10.80
CA ASN A 98 2.43 15.35 9.96
C ASN A 98 3.15 15.16 8.63
N LYS A 99 4.32 14.52 8.62
CA LYS A 99 5.05 14.14 7.40
C LYS A 99 4.19 13.22 6.51
N ALA A 100 3.57 12.21 7.08
CA ALA A 100 2.70 11.28 6.36
C ALA A 100 1.47 11.99 5.78
N ARG A 101 0.88 12.90 6.53
CA ARG A 101 -0.31 13.67 6.11
C ARG A 101 -0.04 14.57 4.92
N ASN A 102 1.17 15.08 4.79
CA ASN A 102 1.60 15.99 3.73
C ASN A 102 2.43 15.31 2.64
N CYS A 103 2.59 13.99 2.68
CA CYS A 103 3.39 13.27 1.69
C CYS A 103 2.67 13.20 0.33
N ARG A 104 3.47 13.16 -0.73
CA ARG A 104 2.98 12.89 -2.08
C ARG A 104 3.06 11.40 -2.37
N ASN A 105 1.95 10.80 -2.78
CA ASN A 105 1.96 9.42 -3.25
C ASN A 105 2.58 9.34 -4.66
N PRO A 106 3.71 8.63 -4.86
CA PRO A 106 4.36 8.53 -6.17
C PRO A 106 3.51 7.76 -7.20
N TYR A 107 2.52 6.99 -6.75
CA TYR A 107 1.61 6.21 -7.61
C TYR A 107 0.32 6.95 -7.96
N GLU A 108 0.08 8.12 -7.38
CA GLU A 108 -1.09 8.92 -7.65
C GLU A 108 -0.82 9.92 -8.78
N LYS A 109 -1.65 9.90 -9.80
CA LYS A 109 -1.64 10.86 -10.91
C LYS A 109 -3.05 11.35 -11.17
N GLU A 110 -3.15 12.65 -11.40
CA GLU A 110 -4.41 13.25 -11.78
C GLU A 110 -4.91 12.72 -13.13
N ASN A 111 -6.21 12.66 -13.28
CA ASN A 111 -6.88 12.30 -14.53
C ASN A 111 -6.47 10.93 -15.12
N THR A 112 -6.01 9.98 -14.30
CA THR A 112 -5.51 8.68 -14.76
C THR A 112 -6.51 7.97 -15.68
N ALA A 113 -7.79 7.92 -15.32
CA ALA A 113 -8.82 7.27 -16.14
C ALA A 113 -9.00 7.99 -17.49
N ALA A 114 -9.05 9.31 -17.50
CA ALA A 114 -9.17 10.10 -18.73
C ALA A 114 -7.94 9.91 -19.64
N ASN A 115 -6.75 9.88 -19.07
CA ASN A 115 -5.51 9.63 -19.80
C ASN A 115 -5.49 8.22 -20.43
N ILE A 116 -5.91 7.21 -19.69
CA ILE A 116 -6.02 5.83 -20.20
C ILE A 116 -7.00 5.79 -21.36
N ILE A 117 -8.19 6.38 -21.21
CA ILE A 117 -9.21 6.43 -22.27
C ILE A 117 -8.68 7.16 -23.50
N SER A 118 -7.97 8.29 -23.32
CA SER A 118 -7.36 9.03 -24.41
C SER A 118 -6.36 8.19 -25.20
N VAL A 119 -5.47 7.47 -24.50
CA VAL A 119 -4.51 6.56 -25.15
C VAL A 119 -5.22 5.45 -25.90
N ILE A 120 -6.23 4.81 -25.29
CA ILE A 120 -6.99 3.74 -25.94
C ILE A 120 -7.67 4.28 -27.21
N LYS A 121 -8.34 5.43 -27.15
CA LYS A 121 -8.97 6.05 -28.31
C LYS A 121 -7.96 6.38 -29.41
N ASP A 122 -6.81 6.94 -29.06
CA ASP A 122 -5.75 7.24 -30.03
C ASP A 122 -5.27 5.99 -30.76
N TYR A 123 -5.08 4.88 -30.07
CA TYR A 123 -4.69 3.61 -30.69
C TYR A 123 -5.78 3.01 -31.58
N LEU A 124 -7.05 3.09 -31.16
CA LEU A 124 -8.18 2.53 -31.92
C LEU A 124 -8.51 3.37 -33.15
N LEU A 125 -8.49 4.70 -33.02
CA LEU A 125 -8.95 5.60 -34.09
C LEU A 125 -7.87 5.88 -35.15
N ASN A 126 -6.59 5.69 -34.82
CA ASN A 126 -5.46 6.00 -35.69
C ASN A 126 -4.73 4.76 -36.21
N ASP A 127 -5.39 3.60 -36.25
CA ASP A 127 -4.85 2.31 -36.75
C ASP A 127 -3.46 1.94 -36.20
N LYS A 128 -3.20 2.32 -34.95
CA LYS A 128 -1.91 2.04 -34.28
C LYS A 128 -1.82 0.59 -33.76
N ILE A 129 -2.91 -0.16 -33.82
CA ILE A 129 -2.94 -1.56 -33.35
C ILE A 129 -2.30 -2.44 -34.43
N LYS A 130 -1.14 -3.00 -34.12
CA LYS A 130 -0.49 -4.02 -34.97
C LYS A 130 -0.71 -5.40 -34.36
N LEU A 131 -1.27 -6.32 -35.14
CA LEU A 131 -1.46 -7.72 -34.73
C LEU A 131 -0.14 -8.45 -34.45
N LYS A 132 0.93 -8.09 -35.19
CA LYS A 132 2.29 -8.59 -34.95
C LYS A 132 3.09 -7.54 -34.19
N LYS A 133 3.45 -7.87 -32.96
CA LYS A 133 4.38 -7.04 -32.17
C LYS A 133 5.80 -7.22 -32.72
N GLY A 134 6.49 -6.13 -33.04
CA GLY A 134 7.94 -6.14 -33.28
C GLY A 134 8.69 -6.29 -31.95
N PHE A 135 9.91 -6.82 -32.01
CA PHE A 135 10.85 -6.78 -30.88
C PHE A 135 11.24 -5.31 -30.63
N TYR A 136 11.24 -4.90 -29.38
CA TYR A 136 11.75 -3.60 -28.97
C TYR A 136 13.13 -3.80 -28.33
N ASP A 137 14.16 -3.41 -29.06
CA ASP A 137 15.51 -3.38 -28.50
C ASP A 137 15.70 -2.11 -27.68
N ILE A 138 15.93 -2.28 -26.39
CA ILE A 138 16.36 -1.19 -25.51
C ILE A 138 17.81 -0.89 -25.88
N LYS A 139 18.05 0.26 -26.52
CA LYS A 139 19.38 0.79 -26.77
C LYS A 139 19.93 1.48 -25.55
#